data_5e0eb1ac48e9e8f75ab470782e70afe5
#
_entry.id   5e0eb1ac48e9e8f75ab470782e70afe5
#
_cell.length_a   1.000
_cell.length_b   1.000
_cell.length_c   1.000
_cell.angle_alpha   90.00
_cell.angle_beta   90.00
_cell.angle_gamma   90.00
#
_symmetry.space_group_name_H-M   'P 1'
#
loop_
_entity.id
_entity.type
_entity.pdbx_description
1 polymer ?
#
loop_
_entity_poly.entity_id
_entity_poly.type
_entity_poly.pdbx_seq_one_letter_code
_entity_poly.pdbx_strand_id
1 'polypeptide(L)'
;VANKKQVIYKLDKKIIEASSNLLSSGGTAVDILENTPSIRVNAEGEVTFRGSSGFTVYVDGKPSIFTGTQALEQIPSGQIQNIEIITTPSAQHDTGGDVGIINVITKKNFGEGLSGVINLSGNTVWSRTLDFLLTGQNKASQWRIGGYVGNRLRKSHFTQEKTTLVNDTTTTSYSNGPRESNGYAYILNGGWSYTQKQTTFSINAEGGYAGLKRKGDLEYTEERSANGEQFENGEFKSLDDFDIHETFGLGNLAVDHKFNDKGHNLSGSFFL
;
A
#
# COMPACT_ATOMS: atom_id res chain seq x y z
N VAL A 1 -26.28 16.96 11.21
CA VAL A 1 -25.14 16.05 11.06
C VAL A 1 -24.12 16.80 10.24
N ALA A 2 -23.01 17.26 10.86
CA ALA A 2 -21.96 17.98 10.18
C ALA A 2 -21.25 17.01 9.23
N ASN A 3 -21.24 17.35 7.93
CA ASN A 3 -20.48 16.60 6.94
C ASN A 3 -18.97 16.78 7.25
N LYS A 4 -18.35 15.78 7.83
CA LYS A 4 -16.92 15.80 8.15
C LYS A 4 -16.16 15.81 6.83
N LYS A 5 -15.30 16.82 6.61
CA LYS A 5 -14.56 16.93 5.35
C LYS A 5 -13.66 15.71 5.19
N GLN A 6 -13.82 14.99 4.11
CA GLN A 6 -13.09 13.77 3.80
C GLN A 6 -11.59 14.05 3.57
N VAL A 7 -11.23 15.25 3.10
CA VAL A 7 -9.86 15.70 2.86
C VAL A 7 -9.64 17.06 3.49
N ILE A 8 -8.58 17.17 4.30
CA ILE A 8 -8.13 18.39 4.94
C ILE A 8 -6.84 18.84 4.26
N TYR A 9 -6.83 20.06 3.72
CA TYR A 9 -5.64 20.66 3.10
C TYR A 9 -4.87 21.48 4.13
N LYS A 10 -3.59 21.19 4.30
CA LYS A 10 -2.61 22.00 5.03
C LYS A 10 -1.56 22.55 4.07
N LEU A 11 -0.68 23.42 4.56
CA LEU A 11 0.31 24.13 3.72
C LEU A 11 1.30 23.16 3.06
N ASP A 12 1.67 22.10 3.78
CA ASP A 12 2.72 21.11 3.45
C ASP A 12 2.15 19.72 3.11
N LYS A 13 0.89 19.46 3.46
CA LYS A 13 0.30 18.13 3.31
C LYS A 13 -1.22 18.13 3.15
N LYS A 14 -1.73 17.06 2.56
CA LYS A 14 -3.16 16.72 2.55
C LYS A 14 -3.40 15.59 3.54
N ILE A 15 -4.47 15.69 4.33
CA ILE A 15 -4.86 14.67 5.30
C ILE A 15 -6.19 14.07 4.87
N ILE A 16 -6.23 12.76 4.73
CA ILE A 16 -7.41 11.97 4.37
C ILE A 16 -7.84 11.21 5.61
N GLU A 17 -9.03 11.50 6.13
CA GLU A 17 -9.57 10.79 7.29
C GLU A 17 -10.17 9.43 6.87
N ALA A 18 -9.58 8.33 7.33
CA ALA A 18 -10.05 6.97 7.01
C ALA A 18 -11.47 6.70 7.51
N SER A 19 -11.85 7.27 8.66
CA SER A 19 -13.18 7.09 9.27
C SER A 19 -14.33 7.70 8.47
N SER A 20 -14.05 8.59 7.51
CA SER A 20 -15.06 9.22 6.66
C SER A 20 -15.37 8.42 5.40
N ASN A 21 -14.58 7.39 5.08
CA ASN A 21 -14.73 6.57 3.88
C ASN A 21 -15.38 5.21 4.23
N LEU A 22 -16.71 5.19 4.27
CA LEU A 22 -17.48 3.97 4.55
C LEU A 22 -17.25 2.86 3.50
N LEU A 23 -16.78 3.21 2.30
CA LEU A 23 -16.52 2.27 1.20
C LEU A 23 -15.18 1.52 1.38
N SER A 24 -14.29 2.01 2.23
CA SER A 24 -12.99 1.39 2.48
C SER A 24 -12.98 0.41 3.67
N SER A 25 -14.12 0.17 4.32
CA SER A 25 -14.17 -0.81 5.39
C SER A 25 -13.88 -2.21 4.86
N GLY A 26 -12.85 -2.85 5.40
CA GLY A 26 -12.41 -4.19 5.00
C GLY A 26 -11.47 -4.26 3.80
N GLY A 27 -10.91 -3.12 3.36
CA GLY A 27 -9.83 -3.04 2.36
C GLY A 27 -8.47 -2.71 3.01
N THR A 28 -7.60 -2.10 2.21
CA THR A 28 -6.26 -1.66 2.59
C THR A 28 -6.13 -0.13 2.45
N ALA A 29 -4.93 0.41 2.69
CA ALA A 29 -4.65 1.82 2.45
C ALA A 29 -4.88 2.22 0.98
N VAL A 30 -4.71 1.29 0.03
CA VAL A 30 -5.00 1.52 -1.39
C VAL A 30 -6.45 1.91 -1.61
N ASP A 31 -7.40 1.21 -0.96
CA ASP A 31 -8.83 1.49 -1.13
C ASP A 31 -9.25 2.85 -0.56
N ILE A 32 -8.59 3.30 0.51
CA ILE A 32 -8.80 4.65 1.04
C ILE A 32 -8.31 5.70 0.04
N LEU A 33 -7.19 5.42 -0.64
CA LEU A 33 -6.56 6.34 -1.58
C LEU A 33 -7.21 6.38 -2.96
N GLU A 34 -7.96 5.35 -3.36
CA GLU A 34 -8.55 5.21 -4.70
C GLU A 34 -9.44 6.41 -5.09
N ASN A 35 -10.13 7.01 -4.12
CA ASN A 35 -10.98 8.17 -4.35
C ASN A 35 -10.30 9.51 -3.99
N THR A 36 -8.96 9.52 -3.91
CA THR A 36 -8.21 10.70 -3.48
C THR A 36 -7.69 11.51 -4.68
N PRO A 37 -7.93 12.82 -4.73
CA PRO A 37 -7.36 13.65 -5.80
C PRO A 37 -5.83 13.57 -5.86
N SER A 38 -5.28 13.43 -7.05
CA SER A 38 -3.85 13.26 -7.38
C SER A 38 -3.32 11.84 -7.21
N ILE A 39 -4.16 10.88 -6.83
CA ILE A 39 -3.84 9.46 -6.80
C ILE A 39 -4.70 8.76 -7.84
N ARG A 40 -4.10 7.79 -8.52
CA ARG A 40 -4.80 6.87 -9.42
C ARG A 40 -4.43 5.45 -9.05
N VAL A 41 -5.42 4.58 -9.06
CA VAL A 41 -5.24 3.14 -8.90
C VAL A 41 -5.69 2.51 -10.22
N ASN A 42 -4.78 1.79 -10.88
CA ASN A 42 -5.10 1.10 -12.15
C ASN A 42 -5.88 -0.21 -11.90
N ALA A 43 -6.26 -0.90 -12.97
CA ALA A 43 -7.00 -2.16 -12.89
C ALA A 43 -6.20 -3.27 -12.17
N GLU A 44 -4.89 -3.23 -12.23
CA GLU A 44 -3.97 -4.15 -11.56
C GLU A 44 -3.82 -3.82 -10.06
N GLY A 45 -4.25 -2.65 -9.62
CA GLY A 45 -4.16 -2.16 -8.24
C GLY A 45 -2.92 -1.33 -7.96
N GLU A 46 -2.12 -1.05 -8.95
CA GLU A 46 -0.96 -0.21 -8.78
C GLU A 46 -1.37 1.24 -8.53
N VAL A 47 -0.75 1.83 -7.52
CA VAL A 47 -0.98 3.21 -7.12
C VAL A 47 0.02 4.11 -7.83
N THR A 48 -0.48 5.18 -8.43
CA THR A 48 0.36 6.27 -8.92
C THR A 48 -0.01 7.58 -8.22
N PHE A 49 1.00 8.32 -7.83
CA PHE A 49 0.87 9.64 -7.23
C PHE A 49 1.39 10.68 -8.21
N ARG A 50 0.53 11.63 -8.63
CA ARG A 50 0.85 12.64 -9.66
C ARG A 50 1.39 12.04 -10.97
N GLY A 51 0.95 10.83 -11.32
CA GLY A 51 1.38 10.14 -12.54
C GLY A 51 2.67 9.34 -12.41
N SER A 52 3.29 9.29 -11.23
CA SER A 52 4.49 8.49 -10.95
C SER A 52 4.19 7.39 -9.94
N SER A 53 4.80 6.23 -10.10
CA SER A 53 4.84 5.15 -9.09
C SER A 53 5.96 5.34 -8.07
N GLY A 54 6.88 6.29 -8.29
CA GLY A 54 7.98 6.63 -7.39
C GLY A 54 7.50 7.52 -6.24
N PHE A 55 7.00 6.93 -5.18
CA PHE A 55 6.66 7.59 -3.92
C PHE A 55 7.09 6.72 -2.74
N THR A 56 7.49 7.37 -1.65
CA THR A 56 7.89 6.68 -0.43
C THR A 56 6.70 6.53 0.51
N VAL A 57 6.55 5.36 1.14
CA VAL A 57 5.52 5.12 2.15
C VAL A 57 6.13 5.17 3.53
N TYR A 58 5.49 5.92 4.41
CA TYR A 58 5.79 5.96 5.85
C TYR A 58 4.62 5.39 6.64
N VAL A 59 4.93 4.74 7.75
CA VAL A 59 3.94 4.30 8.74
C VAL A 59 4.28 4.95 10.07
N ASP A 60 3.36 5.76 10.58
CA ASP A 60 3.56 6.52 11.83
C ASP A 60 4.85 7.38 11.82
N GLY A 61 5.18 7.97 10.67
CA GLY A 61 6.36 8.81 10.50
C GLY A 61 7.67 8.05 10.34
N LYS A 62 7.65 6.73 10.21
CA LYS A 62 8.83 5.88 9.95
C LYS A 62 8.74 5.31 8.53
N PRO A 63 9.84 5.26 7.77
CA PRO A 63 9.82 4.70 6.42
C PRO A 63 9.39 3.23 6.46
N SER A 64 8.50 2.85 5.54
CA SER A 64 8.17 1.44 5.30
C SER A 64 9.35 0.77 4.59
N ILE A 65 9.54 -0.51 4.85
CA ILE A 65 10.54 -1.30 4.12
C ILE A 65 10.02 -1.76 2.76
N PHE A 66 8.70 -1.86 2.62
CA PHE A 66 8.09 -2.05 1.32
C PHE A 66 7.96 -0.71 0.61
N THR A 67 8.06 -0.74 -0.71
CA THR A 67 8.00 0.47 -1.54
C THR A 67 6.67 0.59 -2.28
N GLY A 68 6.25 1.80 -2.54
CA GLY A 68 5.13 2.10 -3.42
C GLY A 68 3.82 1.42 -3.02
N THR A 69 3.15 0.82 -3.99
CA THR A 69 1.85 0.17 -3.82
C THR A 69 1.88 -1.00 -2.83
N GLN A 70 2.96 -1.79 -2.86
CA GLN A 70 3.10 -2.96 -1.99
C GLN A 70 3.03 -2.59 -0.51
N ALA A 71 3.66 -1.49 -0.11
CA ALA A 71 3.57 -0.99 1.26
C ALA A 71 2.14 -0.62 1.67
N LEU A 72 1.37 -0.03 0.76
CA LEU A 72 -0.01 0.38 1.02
C LEU A 72 -0.97 -0.81 1.08
N GLU A 73 -0.74 -1.85 0.28
CA GLU A 73 -1.56 -3.06 0.26
C GLU A 73 -1.49 -3.86 1.56
N GLN A 74 -0.40 -3.72 2.30
CA GLN A 74 -0.20 -4.45 3.56
C GLN A 74 -0.80 -3.75 4.78
N ILE A 75 -1.31 -2.52 4.64
CA ILE A 75 -1.88 -1.78 5.76
C ILE A 75 -3.41 -1.87 5.71
N PRO A 76 -4.05 -2.66 6.59
CA PRO A 76 -5.51 -2.78 6.63
C PRO A 76 -6.18 -1.45 6.93
N SER A 77 -7.23 -1.11 6.18
CA SER A 77 -7.98 0.14 6.35
C SER A 77 -8.56 0.30 7.75
N GLY A 78 -8.93 -0.80 8.39
CA GLY A 78 -9.44 -0.82 9.75
C GLY A 78 -8.45 -0.32 10.81
N GLN A 79 -7.14 -0.42 10.53
CA GLN A 79 -6.07 0.04 11.41
C GLN A 79 -5.70 1.51 11.18
N ILE A 80 -6.18 2.13 10.10
CA ILE A 80 -5.79 3.48 9.70
C ILE A 80 -6.66 4.53 10.40
N GLN A 81 -6.02 5.53 10.99
CA GLN A 81 -6.66 6.72 11.50
C GLN A 81 -6.82 7.76 10.40
N ASN A 82 -5.73 8.10 9.73
CA ASN A 82 -5.69 8.98 8.56
C ASN A 82 -4.48 8.68 7.68
N ILE A 83 -4.49 9.21 6.45
CA ILE A 83 -3.36 9.17 5.54
C ILE A 83 -2.95 10.61 5.23
N GLU A 84 -1.67 10.91 5.39
CA GLU A 84 -1.07 12.19 5.07
C GLU A 84 -0.30 12.09 3.76
N ILE A 85 -0.63 12.94 2.79
CA ILE A 85 0.10 13.04 1.53
C ILE A 85 0.97 14.29 1.59
N ILE A 86 2.28 14.10 1.66
CA ILE A 86 3.30 15.17 1.75
C ILE A 86 3.89 15.36 0.37
N THR A 87 3.64 16.53 -0.21
CA THR A 87 4.06 16.87 -1.58
C THR A 87 5.37 17.65 -1.64
N THR A 88 5.80 18.18 -0.52
CA THR A 88 7.04 18.93 -0.34
C THR A 88 7.76 18.39 0.88
N PRO A 89 8.49 17.25 0.72
CA PRO A 89 9.23 16.66 1.84
C PRO A 89 10.27 17.66 2.38
N SER A 90 10.33 17.80 3.69
CA SER A 90 11.40 18.56 4.35
C SER A 90 12.70 17.76 4.35
N ALA A 91 13.82 18.40 4.70
CA ALA A 91 15.14 17.75 4.85
C ALA A 91 15.16 16.59 5.88
N GLN A 92 14.11 16.41 6.66
CA GLN A 92 13.94 15.27 7.58
C GLN A 92 13.49 13.98 6.88
N HIS A 93 13.10 14.08 5.60
CA HIS A 93 12.59 12.94 4.83
C HIS A 93 13.53 12.71 3.64
N ASP A 94 14.29 11.63 3.68
CA ASP A 94 15.05 11.17 2.51
C ASP A 94 14.07 10.50 1.54
N THR A 95 13.82 11.15 0.42
CA THR A 95 12.88 10.63 -0.61
C THR A 95 13.59 9.98 -1.78
N GLY A 96 14.93 9.99 -1.81
CA GLY A 96 15.70 9.38 -2.90
C GLY A 96 15.32 9.89 -4.32
N GLY A 97 14.63 11.05 -4.42
CA GLY A 97 14.14 11.58 -5.70
C GLY A 97 12.66 11.27 -6.00
N ASP A 98 11.94 10.69 -5.06
CA ASP A 98 10.51 10.38 -5.19
C ASP A 98 9.63 11.65 -5.28
N VAL A 99 8.45 11.52 -5.92
CA VAL A 99 7.49 12.63 -6.13
C VAL A 99 6.76 13.07 -4.86
N GLY A 100 6.97 12.38 -3.74
CA GLY A 100 6.39 12.71 -2.44
C GLY A 100 6.30 11.51 -1.50
N ILE A 101 5.69 11.76 -0.33
CA ILE A 101 5.53 10.77 0.73
C ILE A 101 4.05 10.53 1.01
N ILE A 102 3.68 9.28 1.18
CA ILE A 102 2.39 8.86 1.70
C ILE A 102 2.62 8.32 3.11
N ASN A 103 2.25 9.09 4.14
CA ASN A 103 2.42 8.69 5.53
C ASN A 103 1.10 8.18 6.09
N VAL A 104 1.04 6.89 6.40
CA VAL A 104 -0.13 6.25 6.98
C VAL A 104 -0.05 6.35 8.50
N ILE A 105 -1.01 7.04 9.11
CA ILE A 105 -1.12 7.17 10.56
C ILE A 105 -2.08 6.11 11.07
N THR A 106 -1.58 5.23 11.94
CA THR A 106 -2.38 4.16 12.53
C THR A 106 -3.14 4.65 13.78
N LYS A 107 -4.23 3.97 14.09
CA LYS A 107 -5.02 4.25 15.30
C LYS A 107 -4.18 3.95 16.55
N LYS A 108 -3.96 4.94 17.40
CA LYS A 108 -3.07 4.82 18.56
C LYS A 108 -3.80 4.81 19.91
N ASN A 109 -4.99 5.38 19.98
CA ASN A 109 -5.66 5.62 21.25
C ASN A 109 -7.08 5.08 21.26
N PHE A 110 -7.28 4.01 22.03
CA PHE A 110 -8.61 3.48 22.35
C PHE A 110 -9.03 3.76 23.81
N GLY A 111 -8.28 4.61 24.54
CA GLY A 111 -8.44 4.84 25.98
C GLY A 111 -7.73 3.80 26.83
N GLU A 112 -7.77 3.97 28.19
CA GLU A 112 -7.27 2.93 29.11
C GLU A 112 -8.18 1.70 29.06
N GLY A 113 -7.61 0.50 29.04
CA GLY A 113 -8.35 -0.76 28.98
C GLY A 113 -8.01 -1.59 27.74
N LEU A 114 -8.95 -2.42 27.34
CA LEU A 114 -8.88 -3.30 26.18
C LEU A 114 -9.86 -2.81 25.11
N SER A 115 -9.37 -2.69 23.88
CA SER A 115 -10.19 -2.31 22.73
C SER A 115 -9.81 -3.17 21.53
N GLY A 116 -10.73 -3.32 20.60
CA GLY A 116 -10.44 -4.04 19.37
C GLY A 116 -11.44 -3.76 18.26
N VAL A 117 -11.04 -4.08 17.06
CA VAL A 117 -11.87 -4.06 15.86
C VAL A 117 -11.58 -5.31 15.06
N ILE A 118 -12.63 -5.88 14.49
CA ILE A 118 -12.56 -6.98 13.52
C ILE A 118 -13.40 -6.54 12.33
N ASN A 119 -12.81 -6.62 11.14
CA ASN A 119 -13.50 -6.36 9.89
C ASN A 119 -13.49 -7.63 9.04
N LEU A 120 -14.63 -7.91 8.45
CA LEU A 120 -14.81 -8.98 7.48
C LEU A 120 -15.44 -8.37 6.24
N SER A 121 -14.84 -8.58 5.08
CA SER A 121 -15.39 -8.10 3.83
C SER A 121 -15.33 -9.15 2.73
N GLY A 122 -16.17 -8.96 1.72
CA GLY A 122 -16.20 -9.80 0.53
C GLY A 122 -16.99 -9.12 -0.58
N ASN A 123 -16.71 -9.55 -1.81
CA ASN A 123 -17.42 -9.03 -2.97
C ASN A 123 -17.86 -10.17 -3.91
N THR A 124 -18.62 -9.81 -4.94
CA THR A 124 -19.19 -10.75 -5.92
C THR A 124 -18.15 -11.44 -6.80
N VAL A 125 -16.92 -10.90 -6.89
CA VAL A 125 -15.80 -11.51 -7.63
C VAL A 125 -14.89 -12.35 -6.75
N TRP A 126 -15.37 -12.74 -5.56
CA TRP A 126 -14.68 -13.64 -4.63
C TRP A 126 -13.41 -13.10 -3.97
N SER A 127 -13.22 -11.78 -3.92
CA SER A 127 -12.27 -11.18 -2.99
C SER A 127 -12.84 -11.25 -1.58
N ARG A 128 -12.01 -11.68 -0.62
CA ARG A 128 -12.39 -11.85 0.79
C ARG A 128 -11.26 -11.35 1.65
N THR A 129 -11.60 -10.61 2.70
CA THR A 129 -10.62 -10.14 3.67
C THR A 129 -11.16 -10.26 5.08
N LEU A 130 -10.28 -10.61 5.99
CA LEU A 130 -10.46 -10.53 7.42
C LEU A 130 -9.29 -9.75 7.98
N ASP A 131 -9.55 -8.68 8.68
CA ASP A 131 -8.54 -7.99 9.49
C ASP A 131 -9.02 -7.77 10.91
N PHE A 132 -8.08 -7.72 11.83
CA PHE A 132 -8.35 -7.40 13.21
C PHE A 132 -7.23 -6.56 13.82
N LEU A 133 -7.59 -5.77 14.81
CA LEU A 133 -6.68 -5.04 15.68
C LEU A 133 -7.17 -5.13 17.11
N LEU A 134 -6.34 -5.65 18.00
CA LEU A 134 -6.55 -5.64 19.45
C LEU A 134 -5.50 -4.74 20.07
N THR A 135 -5.94 -3.89 21.00
CA THR A 135 -5.05 -2.99 21.73
C THR A 135 -5.39 -3.03 23.21
N GLY A 136 -4.38 -3.01 24.04
CA GLY A 136 -4.53 -2.83 25.46
C GLY A 136 -3.62 -1.72 25.93
N GLN A 137 -4.14 -0.86 26.81
CA GLN A 137 -3.42 0.27 27.35
C GLN A 137 -3.69 0.45 28.82
N ASN A 138 -2.64 0.75 29.56
CA ASN A 138 -2.70 1.30 30.91
C ASN A 138 -1.81 2.55 31.00
N LYS A 139 -1.68 3.15 32.17
CA LYS A 139 -0.92 4.42 32.36
C LYS A 139 0.52 4.38 31.86
N ALA A 140 1.16 3.23 31.90
CA ALA A 140 2.58 3.09 31.59
C ALA A 140 2.85 2.23 30.36
N SER A 141 1.96 1.34 30.01
CA SER A 141 2.17 0.33 28.96
C SER A 141 1.04 0.31 27.95
N GLN A 142 1.39 0.18 26.72
CA GLN A 142 0.47 -0.04 25.61
C GLN A 142 0.96 -1.22 24.78
N TRP A 143 0.03 -2.07 24.37
CA TRP A 143 0.32 -3.14 23.41
C TRP A 143 -0.75 -3.18 22.31
N ARG A 144 -0.36 -3.71 21.18
CA ARG A 144 -1.25 -3.95 20.05
C ARG A 144 -0.90 -5.26 19.38
N ILE A 145 -1.91 -5.96 18.89
CA ILE A 145 -1.78 -7.12 18.02
C ILE A 145 -2.78 -6.93 16.89
N GLY A 146 -2.30 -7.03 15.67
CA GLY A 146 -3.12 -6.91 14.47
C GLY A 146 -2.81 -8.03 13.49
N GLY A 147 -3.77 -8.35 12.65
CA GLY A 147 -3.57 -9.32 11.61
C GLY A 147 -4.47 -9.03 10.41
N TYR A 148 -4.03 -9.54 9.27
CA TYR A 148 -4.73 -9.46 8.00
C TYR A 148 -4.62 -10.80 7.28
N VAL A 149 -5.75 -11.28 6.79
CA VAL A 149 -5.82 -12.44 5.90
C VAL A 149 -6.77 -12.08 4.77
N GLY A 150 -6.31 -12.18 3.53
CA GLY A 150 -7.19 -11.85 2.44
C GLY A 150 -6.66 -12.19 1.07
N ASN A 151 -7.58 -12.15 0.12
CA ASN A 151 -7.27 -12.17 -1.30
C ASN A 151 -8.04 -11.07 -2.02
N ARG A 152 -7.43 -10.53 -3.06
CA ARG A 152 -8.03 -9.55 -3.95
C ARG A 152 -8.01 -10.09 -5.37
N LEU A 153 -9.15 -10.61 -5.80
CA LEU A 153 -9.34 -11.10 -7.15
C LEU A 153 -9.80 -9.96 -8.07
N ARG A 154 -9.11 -9.78 -9.18
CA ARG A 154 -9.44 -8.82 -10.23
C ARG A 154 -9.57 -9.54 -11.55
N LYS A 155 -10.64 -9.28 -12.27
CA LYS A 155 -10.84 -9.73 -13.64
C LYS A 155 -10.84 -8.50 -14.53
N SER A 156 -9.98 -8.51 -15.53
CA SER A 156 -9.81 -7.42 -16.47
C SER A 156 -9.74 -7.95 -17.90
N HIS A 157 -9.95 -7.08 -18.86
CA HIS A 157 -9.66 -7.33 -20.25
C HIS A 157 -8.40 -6.53 -20.60
N PHE A 158 -7.36 -7.25 -21.01
CA PHE A 158 -6.07 -6.65 -21.36
C PHE A 158 -6.00 -6.39 -22.86
N THR A 159 -5.54 -5.20 -23.21
CA THR A 159 -5.27 -4.81 -24.59
C THR A 159 -3.96 -4.04 -24.61
N GLN A 160 -3.04 -4.43 -25.48
CA GLN A 160 -1.78 -3.75 -25.67
C GLN A 160 -1.43 -3.71 -27.15
N GLU A 161 -1.04 -2.53 -27.60
CA GLU A 161 -0.40 -2.32 -28.92
C GLU A 161 1.02 -1.81 -28.67
N LYS A 162 1.98 -2.43 -29.35
CA LYS A 162 3.39 -2.04 -29.25
C LYS A 162 4.00 -2.00 -30.64
N THR A 163 4.59 -0.87 -31.01
CA THR A 163 5.36 -0.71 -32.24
C THR A 163 6.84 -0.55 -31.91
N THR A 164 7.67 -1.32 -32.57
CA THR A 164 9.13 -1.30 -32.41
C THR A 164 9.78 -1.14 -33.78
N LEU A 165 10.72 -0.21 -33.91
CA LEU A 165 11.52 0.02 -35.12
C LEU A 165 12.97 -0.41 -34.87
N VAL A 166 13.45 -1.34 -35.70
CA VAL A 166 14.84 -1.81 -35.65
C VAL A 166 15.35 -1.96 -37.10
N ASN A 167 16.41 -1.24 -37.47
CA ASN A 167 17.05 -1.32 -38.77
C ASN A 167 16.05 -1.28 -39.95
N ASP A 168 15.24 -0.23 -40.02
CA ASP A 168 14.19 0.00 -41.02
C ASP A 168 13.04 -1.03 -41.06
N THR A 169 13.03 -1.98 -40.09
CA THR A 169 11.93 -2.91 -39.90
C THR A 169 11.05 -2.43 -38.77
N THR A 170 9.79 -2.19 -39.09
CA THR A 170 8.73 -1.89 -38.10
C THR A 170 8.03 -3.19 -37.74
N THR A 171 7.99 -3.49 -36.44
CA THR A 171 7.21 -4.59 -35.89
C THR A 171 6.09 -4.00 -35.06
N THR A 172 4.85 -4.27 -35.43
CA THR A 172 3.66 -3.91 -34.65
C THR A 172 3.06 -5.18 -34.06
N SER A 173 2.94 -5.22 -32.74
CA SER A 173 2.33 -6.34 -32.03
C SER A 173 1.08 -5.86 -31.30
N TYR A 174 0.04 -6.66 -31.34
CA TYR A 174 -1.22 -6.44 -30.65
C TYR A 174 -1.55 -7.64 -29.79
N SER A 175 -1.86 -7.39 -28.50
CA SER A 175 -2.28 -8.42 -27.56
C SER A 175 -3.65 -8.07 -26.98
N ASN A 176 -4.56 -9.02 -26.96
CA ASN A 176 -5.93 -8.81 -26.49
C ASN A 176 -6.46 -10.07 -25.83
N GLY A 177 -7.13 -9.93 -24.66
CA GLY A 177 -7.76 -11.06 -24.00
C GLY A 177 -8.06 -10.87 -22.52
N PRO A 178 -8.73 -11.84 -21.92
CA PRO A 178 -9.04 -11.82 -20.49
C PRO A 178 -7.79 -12.04 -19.65
N ARG A 179 -7.72 -11.30 -18.55
CA ARG A 179 -6.68 -11.44 -17.53
C ARG A 179 -7.30 -11.48 -16.14
N GLU A 180 -6.87 -12.43 -15.34
CA GLU A 180 -7.24 -12.55 -13.94
C GLU A 180 -5.99 -12.38 -13.06
N SER A 181 -6.08 -11.51 -12.06
CA SER A 181 -5.03 -11.28 -11.07
C SER A 181 -5.58 -11.52 -9.68
N ASN A 182 -4.90 -12.33 -8.88
CA ASN A 182 -5.25 -12.63 -7.51
C ASN A 182 -4.09 -12.30 -6.58
N GLY A 183 -4.13 -11.11 -5.97
CA GLY A 183 -3.25 -10.76 -4.86
C GLY A 183 -3.74 -11.38 -3.57
N TYR A 184 -2.85 -11.94 -2.76
CA TYR A 184 -3.19 -12.53 -1.47
C TYR A 184 -2.13 -12.18 -0.42
N ALA A 185 -2.55 -12.04 0.83
CA ALA A 185 -1.65 -11.76 1.93
C ALA A 185 -2.15 -12.35 3.25
N TYR A 186 -1.19 -12.76 4.08
CA TYR A 186 -1.34 -13.23 5.45
C TYR A 186 -0.33 -12.46 6.29
N ILE A 187 -0.79 -11.55 7.12
CA ILE A 187 0.08 -10.63 7.87
C ILE A 187 -0.29 -10.70 9.35
N LEU A 188 0.70 -10.77 10.21
CA LEU A 188 0.55 -10.60 11.65
C LEU A 188 1.52 -9.52 12.11
N ASN A 189 1.02 -8.57 12.88
CA ASN A 189 1.84 -7.52 13.46
C ASN A 189 1.55 -7.36 14.95
N GLY A 190 2.52 -6.88 15.67
CA GLY A 190 2.39 -6.60 17.08
C GLY A 190 3.35 -5.51 17.54
N GLY A 191 3.00 -4.89 18.64
CA GLY A 191 3.83 -3.86 19.25
C GLY A 191 3.55 -3.75 20.72
N TRP A 192 4.59 -3.39 21.45
CA TRP A 192 4.51 -3.07 22.86
C TRP A 192 5.34 -1.84 23.14
N SER A 193 4.83 -0.95 23.97
CA SER A 193 5.56 0.20 24.48
C SER A 193 5.36 0.36 25.98
N TYR A 194 6.40 0.83 26.63
CA TYR A 194 6.42 1.10 28.04
C TYR A 194 7.04 2.46 28.31
N THR A 195 6.30 3.32 29.01
CA THR A 195 6.75 4.66 29.35
C THR A 195 7.05 4.75 30.83
N GLN A 196 8.28 5.07 31.16
CA GLN A 196 8.75 5.33 32.51
C GLN A 196 9.22 6.78 32.61
N LYS A 197 8.48 7.61 33.37
CA LYS A 197 8.73 9.06 33.46
C LYS A 197 8.74 9.71 32.05
N GLN A 198 9.90 10.15 31.59
CA GLN A 198 10.10 10.84 30.32
C GLN A 198 10.68 9.94 29.22
N THR A 199 10.87 8.63 29.51
CA THR A 199 11.47 7.67 28.56
C THR A 199 10.41 6.65 28.16
N THR A 200 10.29 6.45 26.83
CA THR A 200 9.44 5.41 26.25
C THR A 200 10.33 4.40 25.52
N PHE A 201 10.18 3.15 25.90
CA PHE A 201 10.74 1.99 25.18
C PHE A 201 9.65 1.39 24.32
N SER A 202 9.98 0.99 23.10
CA SER A 202 9.03 0.31 22.23
C SER A 202 9.68 -0.81 21.42
N ILE A 203 8.91 -1.87 21.22
CA ILE A 203 9.21 -2.97 20.34
C ILE A 203 8.03 -3.16 19.40
N ASN A 204 8.31 -3.33 18.11
CA ASN A 204 7.32 -3.68 17.11
C ASN A 204 7.87 -4.82 16.27
N ALA A 205 6.98 -5.71 15.87
CA ALA A 205 7.30 -6.80 14.94
C ALA A 205 6.15 -6.97 13.96
N GLU A 206 6.50 -7.34 12.76
CA GLU A 206 5.57 -7.71 11.70
C GLU A 206 6.14 -8.86 10.91
N GLY A 207 5.29 -9.77 10.47
CA GLY A 207 5.67 -10.86 9.60
C GLY A 207 4.51 -11.33 8.76
N GLY A 208 4.82 -11.91 7.62
CA GLY A 208 3.77 -12.32 6.73
C GLY A 208 4.25 -13.10 5.50
N TYR A 209 3.26 -13.49 4.75
CA TYR A 209 3.39 -14.13 3.45
C TYR A 209 2.42 -13.46 2.49
N ALA A 210 2.93 -12.97 1.37
CA ALA A 210 2.13 -12.29 0.37
C ALA A 210 2.51 -12.75 -1.03
N GLY A 211 1.60 -12.61 -1.98
CA GLY A 211 1.89 -12.95 -3.35
C GLY A 211 0.84 -12.47 -4.34
N LEU A 212 1.18 -12.64 -5.61
CA LEU A 212 0.33 -12.32 -6.74
C LEU A 212 0.37 -13.45 -7.75
N LYS A 213 -0.82 -13.99 -8.05
CA LYS A 213 -1.02 -14.92 -9.17
C LYS A 213 -1.75 -14.19 -10.28
N ARG A 214 -1.22 -14.26 -11.49
CA ARG A 214 -1.84 -13.68 -12.68
C ARG A 214 -1.95 -14.73 -13.76
N LYS A 215 -3.12 -14.84 -14.36
CA LYS A 215 -3.38 -15.69 -15.51
C LYS A 215 -4.03 -14.87 -16.61
N GLY A 216 -3.60 -15.09 -17.83
CA GLY A 216 -4.17 -14.49 -19.02
C GLY A 216 -4.17 -15.48 -20.18
N ASP A 217 -5.23 -15.45 -20.97
CA ASP A 217 -5.34 -16.13 -22.26
C ASP A 217 -5.49 -15.04 -23.31
N LEU A 218 -4.37 -14.70 -23.98
CA LEU A 218 -4.27 -13.56 -24.86
C LEU A 218 -4.13 -14.03 -26.30
N GLU A 219 -4.91 -13.42 -27.18
CA GLU A 219 -4.67 -13.46 -28.63
C GLU A 219 -3.59 -12.45 -28.95
N TYR A 220 -2.59 -12.88 -29.69
CA TYR A 220 -1.45 -12.08 -30.08
C TYR A 220 -1.30 -12.08 -31.59
N THR A 221 -1.23 -10.89 -32.17
CA THR A 221 -0.89 -10.71 -33.58
C THR A 221 0.39 -9.89 -33.72
N GLU A 222 1.23 -10.24 -34.64
CA GLU A 222 2.44 -9.51 -34.97
C GLU A 222 2.53 -9.27 -36.47
N GLU A 223 2.75 -8.02 -36.84
CA GLU A 223 2.96 -7.58 -38.24
C GLU A 223 4.35 -6.97 -38.36
N ARG A 224 5.09 -7.39 -39.39
CA ARG A 224 6.40 -6.82 -39.71
C ARG A 224 6.37 -6.18 -41.07
N SER A 225 6.89 -4.97 -41.18
CA SER A 225 7.02 -4.22 -42.43
C SER A 225 8.39 -3.57 -42.54
N ALA A 226 8.88 -3.47 -43.79
CA ALA A 226 10.07 -2.71 -44.12
C ALA A 226 9.81 -1.84 -45.35
N ASN A 227 10.28 -0.59 -45.35
CA ASN A 227 10.03 0.39 -46.41
C ASN A 227 8.56 0.58 -46.78
N GLY A 228 7.65 0.37 -45.80
CA GLY A 228 6.20 0.48 -46.01
C GLY A 228 5.53 -0.76 -46.60
N GLU A 229 6.26 -1.83 -46.90
CA GLU A 229 5.71 -3.11 -47.33
C GLU A 229 5.70 -4.14 -46.22
N GLN A 230 4.54 -4.74 -45.98
CA GLN A 230 4.38 -5.83 -45.01
C GLN A 230 4.93 -7.13 -45.60
N PHE A 231 5.81 -7.82 -44.89
CA PHE A 231 6.42 -9.06 -45.33
C PHE A 231 6.16 -10.25 -44.41
N GLU A 232 5.68 -10.03 -43.18
CA GLU A 232 5.39 -11.09 -42.24
C GLU A 232 4.16 -10.73 -41.39
N ASN A 233 3.29 -11.71 -41.16
CA ASN A 233 2.15 -11.62 -40.25
C ASN A 233 2.04 -12.93 -39.46
N GLY A 234 1.92 -12.85 -38.16
CA GLY A 234 1.79 -14.00 -37.28
C GLY A 234 0.63 -13.82 -36.29
N GLU A 235 -0.14 -14.89 -36.08
CA GLU A 235 -1.19 -14.98 -35.07
C GLU A 235 -0.88 -16.15 -34.16
N PHE A 236 -0.92 -15.93 -32.85
CA PHE A 236 -0.72 -16.98 -31.87
C PHE A 236 -1.41 -16.68 -30.54
N LYS A 237 -1.62 -17.71 -29.74
CA LYS A 237 -2.11 -17.56 -28.37
C LYS A 237 -0.93 -17.44 -27.42
N SER A 238 -1.02 -16.48 -26.52
CA SER A 238 -0.08 -16.30 -25.42
C SER A 238 -0.77 -16.62 -24.11
N LEU A 239 -0.23 -17.58 -23.37
CA LEU A 239 -0.66 -17.88 -22.02
C LEU A 239 0.26 -17.11 -21.05
N ASP A 240 -0.33 -16.14 -20.35
CA ASP A 240 0.35 -15.38 -19.30
C ASP A 240 0.06 -16.10 -17.97
N ASP A 241 1.04 -16.81 -17.42
CA ASP A 241 0.95 -17.44 -16.10
C ASP A 241 2.12 -16.95 -15.25
N PHE A 242 1.78 -16.17 -14.23
CA PHE A 242 2.74 -15.51 -13.36
C PHE A 242 2.37 -15.78 -11.91
N ASP A 243 3.32 -16.28 -11.13
CA ASP A 243 3.17 -16.55 -9.71
C ASP A 243 4.42 -16.03 -8.98
N ILE A 244 4.22 -15.01 -8.16
CA ILE A 244 5.27 -14.47 -7.29
C ILE A 244 4.76 -14.44 -5.86
N HIS A 245 5.62 -14.81 -4.92
CA HIS A 245 5.32 -14.75 -3.50
C HIS A 245 6.57 -14.42 -2.71
N GLU A 246 6.36 -13.86 -1.55
CA GLU A 246 7.42 -13.48 -0.62
C GLU A 246 7.00 -13.78 0.83
N THR A 247 7.98 -14.10 1.65
CA THR A 247 7.85 -14.18 3.09
C THR A 247 8.72 -13.10 3.69
N PHE A 248 8.19 -12.35 4.63
CA PHE A 248 8.93 -11.28 5.27
C PHE A 248 8.76 -11.30 6.78
N GLY A 249 9.74 -10.74 7.46
CA GLY A 249 9.71 -10.51 8.90
C GLY A 249 10.52 -9.28 9.26
N LEU A 250 9.98 -8.48 10.15
CA LEU A 250 10.52 -7.18 10.52
C LEU A 250 10.46 -6.99 12.00
N GLY A 251 11.46 -6.34 12.56
CA GLY A 251 11.50 -5.91 13.93
C GLY A 251 11.99 -4.47 14.06
N ASN A 252 11.46 -3.75 15.02
CA ASN A 252 11.95 -2.43 15.40
C ASN A 252 11.98 -2.31 16.91
N LEU A 253 13.13 -1.89 17.43
CA LEU A 253 13.32 -1.47 18.82
C LEU A 253 13.54 0.04 18.83
N ALA A 254 12.83 0.78 19.69
CA ALA A 254 13.04 2.21 19.81
C ALA A 254 13.03 2.69 21.26
N VAL A 255 13.78 3.76 21.49
CA VAL A 255 13.84 4.48 22.75
C VAL A 255 13.67 5.96 22.45
N ASP A 256 12.69 6.57 23.11
CA ASP A 256 12.41 8.00 23.02
C ASP A 256 12.52 8.62 24.40
N HIS A 257 13.37 9.64 24.56
CA HIS A 257 13.53 10.39 25.81
C HIS A 257 13.17 11.86 25.61
N LYS A 258 12.25 12.37 26.43
CA LYS A 258 11.87 13.79 26.45
C LYS A 258 12.63 14.48 27.58
N PHE A 259 13.50 15.43 27.26
CA PHE A 259 14.23 16.19 28.28
C PHE A 259 13.37 17.27 28.96
N ASN A 260 12.39 17.81 28.22
CA ASN A 260 11.46 18.83 28.74
C ASN A 260 10.21 18.95 27.84
N ASP A 261 9.24 19.72 28.32
CA ASP A 261 7.98 19.98 27.58
C ASP A 261 8.12 20.99 26.44
N LYS A 262 9.33 21.58 26.24
CA LYS A 262 9.62 22.56 25.18
C LYS A 262 10.06 21.90 23.86
N GLY A 263 9.93 20.55 23.74
CA GLY A 263 10.20 19.81 22.51
C GLY A 263 11.64 19.29 22.38
N HIS A 264 12.48 19.40 23.42
CA HIS A 264 13.80 18.76 23.39
C HIS A 264 13.63 17.27 23.66
N ASN A 265 13.91 16.44 22.67
CA ASN A 265 13.85 14.99 22.74
C ASN A 265 15.04 14.34 22.08
N LEU A 266 15.34 13.12 22.47
CA LEU A 266 16.30 12.23 21.85
C LEU A 266 15.59 10.92 21.51
N SER A 267 15.67 10.51 20.25
CA SER A 267 15.11 9.26 19.78
C SER A 267 16.21 8.40 19.17
N GLY A 268 16.19 7.11 19.49
CA GLY A 268 17.05 6.10 18.88
C GLY A 268 16.22 4.90 18.44
N SER A 269 16.52 4.34 17.28
CA SER A 269 15.83 3.14 16.80
C SER A 269 16.80 2.18 16.12
N PHE A 270 16.48 0.88 16.25
CA PHE A 270 17.18 -0.21 15.60
C PHE A 270 16.17 -1.07 14.83
N PHE A 271 16.46 -1.35 13.59
CA PHE A 271 15.64 -2.16 12.69
C PHE A 271 16.33 -3.50 12.40
N LEU A 272 15.51 -4.56 12.34
CA LEU A 272 15.88 -5.93 12.01
C LEU A 272 15.14 -6.37 10.76
#